data_e6f360a50473f4bff6897fc492638b19
#
_entry.id   e6f360a50473f4bff6897fc492638b19
#
_cell.length_a   1.000
_cell.length_b   1.000
_cell.length_c   1.000
_cell.angle_alpha   90.00
_cell.angle_beta   90.00
_cell.angle_gamma   90.00
#
_symmetry.space_group_name_H-M   'P 1'
#
loop_
_entity.id
_entity.type
_entity.pdbx_description
1 polymer ?
#
loop_
_entity_poly.entity_id
_entity_poly.type
_entity_poly.pdbx_seq_one_letter_code
_entity_poly.pdbx_strand_id
1 'polypeptide(L)'
;MNMKSGKKWRIALAASAAALVLLTGTAGVLGGIRHGIASSMPDQLAAERWDRKGASQVSAFFAEGGGDIPGRIHSITAAVDRAMQDASLTAPEGGRLWYCAYSAEQDMYGRTERDSTTLRVSVIGGEYFMIHQPDLLCGSYLQPGGANAGYVFLDERAAWKLFGAVNVVGMPVTLGDGEYIVCGVGKVPAGTVYDDAYGEIPRAYILFDSPAA
;
A
#
# COMPACT_ATOMS: atom_id res chain seq x y z
N MET A 1 47.61 -15.71 46.52
CA MET A 1 46.24 -15.57 45.89
C MET A 1 46.38 -14.70 44.64
N ASN A 2 45.97 -15.22 43.49
CA ASN A 2 46.53 -14.88 42.17
C ASN A 2 45.95 -13.56 41.58
N MET A 3 46.63 -12.43 41.77
CA MET A 3 46.28 -11.10 41.19
C MET A 3 46.14 -11.09 39.66
N LYS A 4 46.78 -12.06 38.95
CA LYS A 4 46.68 -12.20 37.49
C LYS A 4 45.30 -12.72 37.01
N SER A 5 44.57 -13.48 37.82
CA SER A 5 43.24 -14.03 37.52
C SER A 5 42.18 -12.93 37.53
N GLY A 6 42.20 -12.01 38.49
CA GLY A 6 41.25 -10.93 38.60
C GLY A 6 41.33 -9.89 37.44
N LYS A 7 42.54 -9.66 36.93
CA LYS A 7 42.73 -8.74 35.78
C LYS A 7 42.17 -9.32 34.48
N LYS A 8 42.37 -10.63 34.25
CA LYS A 8 41.83 -11.33 33.04
C LYS A 8 40.29 -11.34 33.07
N TRP A 9 39.69 -11.58 34.22
CA TRP A 9 38.22 -11.59 34.37
C TRP A 9 37.61 -10.20 34.11
N ARG A 10 38.22 -9.13 34.64
CA ARG A 10 37.78 -7.75 34.39
C ARG A 10 37.89 -7.35 32.93
N ILE A 11 38.95 -7.79 32.24
CA ILE A 11 39.11 -7.55 30.79
C ILE A 11 38.04 -8.32 30.00
N ALA A 12 37.77 -9.58 30.34
CA ALA A 12 36.71 -10.37 29.70
C ALA A 12 35.32 -9.74 29.89
N LEU A 13 35.05 -9.26 31.09
CA LEU A 13 33.78 -8.57 31.40
C LEU A 13 33.62 -7.24 30.64
N ALA A 14 34.69 -6.47 30.55
CA ALA A 14 34.69 -5.23 29.76
C ALA A 14 34.52 -5.50 28.24
N ALA A 15 35.15 -6.55 27.72
CA ALA A 15 35.03 -6.97 26.34
C ALA A 15 33.59 -7.47 26.02
N SER A 16 32.99 -8.26 26.90
CA SER A 16 31.62 -8.73 26.71
C SER A 16 30.60 -7.58 26.83
N ALA A 17 30.81 -6.64 27.74
CA ALA A 17 29.97 -5.44 27.83
C ALA A 17 30.07 -4.56 26.56
N ALA A 18 31.28 -4.35 26.05
CA ALA A 18 31.49 -3.63 24.82
C ALA A 18 30.86 -4.35 23.60
N ALA A 19 30.97 -5.66 23.51
CA ALA A 19 30.32 -6.46 22.47
C ALA A 19 28.79 -6.36 22.56
N LEU A 20 28.22 -6.38 23.75
CA LEU A 20 26.78 -6.24 23.97
C LEU A 20 26.30 -4.86 23.50
N VAL A 21 27.02 -3.78 23.84
CA VAL A 21 26.69 -2.41 23.41
C VAL A 21 26.78 -2.29 21.90
N LEU A 22 27.79 -2.88 21.25
CA LEU A 22 27.90 -2.89 19.80
C LEU A 22 26.75 -3.66 19.14
N LEU A 23 26.39 -4.84 19.66
CA LEU A 23 25.28 -5.64 19.16
C LEU A 23 23.92 -4.94 19.30
N THR A 24 23.66 -4.34 20.46
CA THR A 24 22.42 -3.58 20.67
C THR A 24 22.37 -2.31 19.83
N GLY A 25 23.48 -1.61 19.68
CA GLY A 25 23.60 -0.45 18.81
C GLY A 25 23.37 -0.79 17.35
N THR A 26 24.00 -1.84 16.84
CA THR A 26 23.79 -2.31 15.45
C THR A 26 22.37 -2.81 15.22
N ALA A 27 21.76 -3.53 16.17
CA ALA A 27 20.38 -3.97 16.09
C ALA A 27 19.41 -2.77 16.04
N GLY A 28 19.67 -1.72 16.83
CA GLY A 28 18.88 -0.49 16.83
C GLY A 28 18.96 0.25 15.47
N VAL A 29 20.17 0.37 14.92
CA VAL A 29 20.36 1.02 13.61
C VAL A 29 19.68 0.22 12.50
N LEU A 30 19.87 -1.10 12.46
CA LEU A 30 19.23 -1.98 11.48
C LEU A 30 17.70 -1.95 11.61
N GLY A 31 17.17 -1.92 12.84
CA GLY A 31 15.76 -1.76 13.10
C GLY A 31 15.20 -0.43 12.57
N GLY A 32 15.94 0.67 12.77
CA GLY A 32 15.57 1.98 12.24
C GLY A 32 15.59 2.03 10.71
N ILE A 33 16.60 1.46 10.07
CA ILE A 33 16.69 1.37 8.60
C ILE A 33 15.52 0.53 8.06
N ARG A 34 15.28 -0.65 8.65
CA ARG A 34 14.15 -1.51 8.25
C ARG A 34 12.81 -0.79 8.37
N HIS A 35 12.57 -0.10 9.48
CA HIS A 35 11.34 0.67 9.68
C HIS A 35 11.22 1.81 8.65
N GLY A 36 12.30 2.54 8.38
CA GLY A 36 12.34 3.59 7.36
C GLY A 36 12.01 3.07 5.96
N ILE A 37 12.56 1.91 5.59
CA ILE A 37 12.25 1.23 4.32
C ILE A 37 10.77 0.82 4.29
N ALA A 38 10.29 0.11 5.32
CA ALA A 38 8.91 -0.35 5.38
C ALA A 38 7.89 0.80 5.35
N SER A 39 8.18 1.91 6.03
CA SER A 39 7.29 3.09 6.05
C SER A 39 7.24 3.85 4.72
N SER A 40 8.23 3.66 3.84
CA SER A 40 8.24 4.25 2.49
C SER A 40 7.43 3.43 1.48
N MET A 41 7.07 2.19 1.81
CA MET A 41 6.27 1.31 0.95
C MET A 41 4.78 1.55 1.17
N PRO A 42 3.98 1.77 0.11
CA PRO A 42 2.54 2.03 0.26
C PRO A 42 1.77 0.89 0.92
N ASP A 43 2.20 -0.36 0.69
CA ASP A 43 1.54 -1.56 1.21
C ASP A 43 2.02 -1.98 2.61
N GLN A 44 3.09 -1.35 3.11
CA GLN A 44 3.65 -1.64 4.42
C GLN A 44 3.27 -0.54 5.42
N LEU A 45 3.02 -0.95 6.66
CA LEU A 45 2.73 -0.03 7.76
C LEU A 45 1.64 1.04 7.44
N ALA A 46 0.68 0.69 6.56
CA ALA A 46 -0.39 1.59 6.17
C ALA A 46 -1.22 2.05 7.38
N ALA A 47 -1.46 1.15 8.34
CA ALA A 47 -2.16 1.46 9.58
C ALA A 47 -1.43 2.53 10.42
N GLU A 48 -0.09 2.51 10.46
CA GLU A 48 0.69 3.52 11.17
C GLU A 48 0.59 4.91 10.50
N ARG A 49 0.51 4.95 9.17
CA ARG A 49 0.32 6.21 8.43
C ARG A 49 -1.08 6.78 8.65
N TRP A 50 -2.08 5.91 8.69
CA TRP A 50 -3.47 6.30 8.85
C TRP A 50 -3.83 6.67 10.30
N ASP A 51 -3.40 5.86 11.27
CA ASP A 51 -3.60 6.09 12.69
C ASP A 51 -2.31 5.85 13.49
N ARG A 52 -1.61 6.93 13.82
CA ARG A 52 -0.38 6.89 14.62
C ARG A 52 -0.56 6.30 16.03
N LYS A 53 -1.78 5.96 16.43
CA LYS A 53 -2.10 5.37 17.75
C LYS A 53 -1.93 3.85 17.79
N GLY A 54 -1.38 3.25 16.71
CA GLY A 54 -1.03 1.83 16.69
C GLY A 54 -2.19 0.93 16.29
N ALA A 55 -2.97 1.32 15.27
CA ALA A 55 -3.94 0.44 14.66
C ALA A 55 -3.27 -0.85 14.16
N SER A 56 -3.89 -1.98 14.44
CA SER A 56 -3.38 -3.28 13.99
C SER A 56 -3.72 -3.50 12.51
N GLN A 57 -2.75 -3.96 11.75
CA GLN A 57 -2.92 -4.31 10.34
C GLN A 57 -2.65 -5.79 10.13
N VAL A 58 -3.51 -6.45 9.35
CA VAL A 58 -3.29 -7.80 8.83
C VAL A 58 -3.36 -7.73 7.31
N SER A 59 -2.30 -8.19 6.65
CA SER A 59 -2.23 -8.27 5.18
C SER A 59 -2.17 -9.74 4.77
N ALA A 60 -3.03 -10.14 3.82
CA ALA A 60 -3.04 -11.46 3.25
C ALA A 60 -2.73 -11.38 1.75
N PHE A 61 -1.78 -12.18 1.30
CA PHE A 61 -1.38 -12.26 -0.11
C PHE A 61 -1.83 -13.59 -0.69
N PHE A 62 -2.49 -13.55 -1.84
CA PHE A 62 -2.99 -14.72 -2.54
C PHE A 62 -2.11 -14.97 -3.78
N ALA A 63 -1.89 -16.23 -4.10
CA ALA A 63 -1.21 -16.60 -5.34
C ALA A 63 -2.07 -16.27 -6.56
N GLU A 64 -1.42 -15.99 -7.68
CA GLU A 64 -2.10 -15.80 -8.96
C GLU A 64 -3.02 -16.99 -9.30
N GLY A 65 -4.16 -16.71 -9.92
CA GLY A 65 -5.14 -17.73 -10.28
C GLY A 65 -5.97 -18.26 -9.10
N GLY A 66 -5.96 -17.59 -7.98
CA GLY A 66 -6.62 -18.00 -6.73
C GLY A 66 -8.15 -18.11 -6.74
N GLY A 67 -8.82 -18.01 -7.90
CA GLY A 67 -10.27 -18.18 -8.06
C GLY A 67 -11.08 -16.93 -7.66
N ASP A 68 -12.33 -17.12 -7.25
CA ASP A 68 -13.26 -16.04 -6.89
C ASP A 68 -12.77 -15.22 -5.69
N ILE A 69 -11.99 -14.17 -5.98
CA ILE A 69 -11.48 -13.23 -4.97
C ILE A 69 -12.60 -12.44 -4.31
N PRO A 70 -13.57 -11.85 -5.05
CA PRO A 70 -14.69 -11.13 -4.43
C PRO A 70 -15.48 -11.99 -3.43
N GLY A 71 -15.80 -13.24 -3.78
CA GLY A 71 -16.50 -14.16 -2.87
C GLY A 71 -15.69 -14.50 -1.62
N ARG A 72 -14.36 -14.66 -1.76
CA ARG A 72 -13.47 -14.88 -0.61
C ARG A 72 -13.43 -13.66 0.31
N ILE A 73 -13.32 -12.46 -0.24
CA ILE A 73 -13.31 -11.22 0.54
C ILE A 73 -14.63 -11.07 1.28
N HIS A 74 -15.76 -11.32 0.61
CA HIS A 74 -17.07 -11.29 1.27
C HIS A 74 -17.13 -12.29 2.44
N SER A 75 -16.61 -13.49 2.27
CA SER A 75 -16.56 -14.51 3.32
C SER A 75 -15.68 -14.08 4.49
N ILE A 76 -14.51 -13.49 4.22
CA ILE A 76 -13.58 -12.99 5.24
C ILE A 76 -14.21 -11.82 6.02
N THR A 77 -14.79 -10.86 5.33
CA THR A 77 -15.43 -9.70 5.98
C THR A 77 -16.58 -10.14 6.87
N ALA A 78 -17.43 -11.07 6.41
CA ALA A 78 -18.52 -11.61 7.21
C ALA A 78 -18.02 -12.39 8.44
N ALA A 79 -16.88 -13.10 8.31
CA ALA A 79 -16.28 -13.82 9.43
C ALA A 79 -15.69 -12.86 10.48
N VAL A 80 -15.03 -11.79 10.05
CA VAL A 80 -14.48 -10.76 10.94
C VAL A 80 -15.61 -10.04 11.69
N ASP A 81 -16.66 -9.62 10.97
CA ASP A 81 -17.83 -8.95 11.59
C ASP A 81 -18.49 -9.84 12.65
N ARG A 82 -18.63 -11.14 12.34
CA ARG A 82 -19.18 -12.11 13.32
C ARG A 82 -18.29 -12.26 14.53
N ALA A 83 -16.97 -12.39 14.33
CA ALA A 83 -16.02 -12.51 15.44
C ALA A 83 -16.04 -11.26 16.34
N MET A 84 -16.19 -10.07 15.77
CA MET A 84 -16.31 -8.82 16.53
C MET A 84 -17.62 -8.76 17.33
N GLN A 85 -18.73 -9.21 16.74
CA GLN A 85 -20.02 -9.33 17.44
C GLN A 85 -19.94 -10.32 18.61
N ASP A 86 -19.36 -11.49 18.38
CA ASP A 86 -19.18 -12.52 19.41
C ASP A 86 -18.30 -12.00 20.58
N ALA A 87 -17.31 -11.17 20.26
CA ALA A 87 -16.47 -10.49 21.27
C ALA A 87 -17.16 -9.27 21.92
N SER A 88 -18.41 -8.97 21.57
CA SER A 88 -19.16 -7.82 22.08
C SER A 88 -18.45 -6.47 21.85
N LEU A 89 -17.69 -6.36 20.77
CA LEU A 89 -17.05 -5.10 20.39
C LEU A 89 -18.06 -4.18 19.75
N THR A 90 -18.05 -2.93 20.16
CA THR A 90 -18.91 -1.87 19.63
C THR A 90 -18.08 -0.79 18.95
N ALA A 91 -18.51 -0.36 17.78
CA ALA A 91 -17.86 0.74 17.09
C ALA A 91 -18.00 2.05 17.91
N PRO A 92 -16.99 2.94 17.85
CA PRO A 92 -17.16 4.28 18.38
C PRO A 92 -18.25 5.03 17.64
N GLU A 93 -18.84 6.04 18.26
CA GLU A 93 -19.90 6.84 17.65
C GLU A 93 -19.43 7.45 16.32
N GLY A 94 -20.16 7.17 15.23
CA GLY A 94 -19.82 7.61 13.87
C GLY A 94 -18.61 6.92 13.23
N GLY A 95 -18.04 5.87 13.88
CA GLY A 95 -16.88 5.13 13.40
C GLY A 95 -17.18 3.68 13.02
N ARG A 96 -16.13 2.97 12.60
CA ARG A 96 -16.14 1.52 12.33
C ARG A 96 -15.07 0.83 13.18
N LEU A 97 -15.28 -0.45 13.47
CA LEU A 97 -14.30 -1.26 14.20
C LEU A 97 -13.09 -1.61 13.35
N TRP A 98 -13.27 -1.72 12.05
CA TRP A 98 -12.24 -2.11 11.11
C TRP A 98 -12.56 -1.66 9.69
N TYR A 99 -11.53 -1.65 8.86
CA TYR A 99 -11.60 -1.30 7.44
C TYR A 99 -10.97 -2.42 6.63
N CYS A 100 -11.53 -2.68 5.45
CA CYS A 100 -11.02 -3.67 4.52
C CYS A 100 -10.68 -3.00 3.20
N ALA A 101 -9.49 -3.30 2.69
CA ALA A 101 -9.11 -2.95 1.34
C ALA A 101 -8.54 -4.18 0.65
N TYR A 102 -8.73 -4.28 -0.64
CA TYR A 102 -8.20 -5.35 -1.45
C TYR A 102 -7.83 -4.86 -2.84
N SER A 103 -6.87 -5.53 -3.45
CA SER A 103 -6.44 -5.21 -4.80
C SER A 103 -5.92 -6.45 -5.53
N ALA A 104 -6.00 -6.39 -6.85
CA ALA A 104 -5.30 -7.29 -7.75
C ALA A 104 -4.54 -6.44 -8.78
N GLU A 105 -3.38 -6.90 -9.23
CA GLU A 105 -2.59 -6.18 -10.22
C GLU A 105 -2.58 -6.93 -11.54
N GLN A 106 -2.68 -6.18 -12.64
CA GLN A 106 -2.53 -6.70 -13.99
C GLN A 106 -1.93 -5.62 -14.88
N ASP A 107 -1.22 -6.05 -15.94
CA ASP A 107 -0.72 -5.12 -16.94
C ASP A 107 -1.77 -4.93 -18.02
N MET A 108 -2.13 -3.68 -18.30
CA MET A 108 -3.10 -3.32 -19.33
C MET A 108 -2.52 -2.28 -20.28
N TYR A 109 -2.97 -2.32 -21.53
CA TYR A 109 -2.63 -1.31 -22.50
C TYR A 109 -3.54 -0.09 -22.34
N GLY A 110 -2.93 1.04 -22.00
CA GLY A 110 -3.62 2.33 -21.87
C GLY A 110 -3.43 3.18 -23.14
N ARG A 111 -4.51 3.80 -23.61
CA ARG A 111 -4.51 4.61 -24.82
C ARG A 111 -5.35 5.88 -24.67
N THR A 112 -4.84 6.97 -25.21
CA THR A 112 -5.54 8.26 -25.40
C THR A 112 -5.43 8.68 -26.86
N GLU A 113 -6.02 9.82 -27.24
CA GLU A 113 -5.82 10.41 -28.58
C GLU A 113 -4.36 10.81 -28.82
N ARG A 114 -3.60 11.10 -27.78
CA ARG A 114 -2.23 11.58 -27.87
C ARG A 114 -1.20 10.46 -27.91
N ASP A 115 -1.31 9.49 -26.99
CA ASP A 115 -0.26 8.49 -26.78
C ASP A 115 -0.85 7.20 -26.18
N SER A 116 0.00 6.19 -26.11
CA SER A 116 -0.35 4.89 -25.54
C SER A 116 0.84 4.25 -24.84
N THR A 117 0.58 3.50 -23.77
CA THR A 117 1.61 2.81 -22.99
C THR A 117 1.03 1.63 -22.24
N THR A 118 1.88 0.69 -21.84
CA THR A 118 1.49 -0.33 -20.87
C THR A 118 1.48 0.28 -19.48
N LEU A 119 0.40 0.04 -18.75
CA LEU A 119 0.21 0.46 -17.36
C LEU A 119 0.10 -0.76 -16.47
N ARG A 120 0.65 -0.67 -15.28
CA ARG A 120 0.31 -1.56 -14.17
C ARG A 120 -1.01 -1.08 -13.59
N VAL A 121 -2.08 -1.83 -13.81
CA VAL A 121 -3.42 -1.48 -13.32
C VAL A 121 -3.68 -2.24 -12.02
N SER A 122 -3.93 -1.50 -10.96
CA SER A 122 -4.44 -2.05 -9.71
C SER A 122 -5.96 -1.98 -9.73
N VAL A 123 -6.59 -3.14 -9.77
CA VAL A 123 -8.04 -3.30 -9.60
C VAL A 123 -8.31 -3.30 -8.11
N ILE A 124 -9.01 -2.31 -7.60
CA ILE A 124 -9.13 -2.04 -6.18
C ILE A 124 -10.58 -2.12 -5.67
N GLY A 125 -10.72 -2.43 -4.39
CA GLY A 125 -12.02 -2.46 -3.73
C GLY A 125 -11.94 -2.17 -2.23
N GLY A 126 -13.11 -2.05 -1.61
CA GLY A 126 -13.21 -1.62 -0.22
C GLY A 126 -12.68 -0.19 -0.02
N GLU A 127 -12.14 0.07 1.14
CA GLU A 127 -11.62 1.40 1.52
C GLU A 127 -10.15 1.59 1.09
N TYR A 128 -9.81 1.20 -0.16
CA TYR A 128 -8.42 1.17 -0.64
C TYR A 128 -7.70 2.51 -0.48
N PHE A 129 -8.27 3.60 -0.99
CA PHE A 129 -7.65 4.93 -0.89
C PHE A 129 -7.73 5.56 0.51
N MET A 130 -8.51 5.00 1.40
CA MET A 130 -8.46 5.38 2.81
C MET A 130 -7.23 4.79 3.50
N ILE A 131 -6.84 3.57 3.11
CA ILE A 131 -5.68 2.86 3.68
C ILE A 131 -4.38 3.21 2.93
N HIS A 132 -4.44 3.22 1.60
CA HIS A 132 -3.31 3.48 0.69
C HIS A 132 -3.50 4.83 -0.01
N GLN A 133 -3.35 5.91 0.73
CA GLN A 133 -3.65 7.27 0.27
C GLN A 133 -2.37 7.93 -0.30
N PRO A 134 -2.18 7.98 -1.64
CA PRO A 134 -1.12 8.77 -2.24
C PRO A 134 -1.40 10.27 -2.09
N ASP A 135 -0.36 11.10 -2.11
CA ASP A 135 -0.54 12.55 -2.19
C ASP A 135 -1.31 12.92 -3.45
N LEU A 136 -2.43 13.60 -3.32
CA LEU A 136 -3.28 14.01 -4.44
C LEU A 136 -2.67 15.23 -5.13
N LEU A 137 -2.44 15.13 -6.45
CA LEU A 137 -1.97 16.25 -7.27
C LEU A 137 -3.13 17.04 -7.87
N CYS A 138 -4.18 16.34 -8.32
CA CYS A 138 -5.42 16.96 -8.80
C CYS A 138 -6.60 15.98 -8.75
N GLY A 139 -7.82 16.51 -8.77
CA GLY A 139 -9.06 15.73 -8.79
C GLY A 139 -9.44 15.12 -7.45
N SER A 140 -9.91 13.89 -7.45
CA SER A 140 -10.37 13.15 -6.27
C SER A 140 -9.97 11.68 -6.34
N TYR A 141 -9.92 11.02 -5.17
CA TYR A 141 -9.74 9.57 -5.13
C TYR A 141 -10.99 8.85 -5.65
N LEU A 142 -10.80 7.65 -6.20
CA LEU A 142 -11.90 6.74 -6.51
C LEU A 142 -12.64 6.36 -5.24
N GLN A 143 -13.95 6.53 -5.27
CA GLN A 143 -14.81 6.09 -4.19
C GLN A 143 -15.43 4.74 -4.55
N PRO A 144 -15.55 3.80 -3.61
CA PRO A 144 -16.23 2.54 -3.86
C PRO A 144 -17.68 2.78 -4.26
N GLY A 145 -18.19 1.94 -5.16
CA GLY A 145 -19.58 1.97 -5.61
C GLY A 145 -19.71 1.97 -7.14
N GLY A 146 -20.70 1.23 -7.65
CA GLY A 146 -20.89 1.00 -9.09
C GLY A 146 -21.09 2.27 -9.93
N ALA A 147 -21.55 3.38 -9.35
CA ALA A 147 -21.64 4.67 -10.04
C ALA A 147 -20.25 5.20 -10.48
N ASN A 148 -19.17 4.71 -9.88
CA ASN A 148 -17.80 5.12 -10.16
C ASN A 148 -17.04 4.11 -11.03
N ALA A 149 -17.70 3.07 -11.53
CA ALA A 149 -17.07 2.00 -12.31
C ALA A 149 -16.40 2.48 -13.62
N GLY A 150 -16.86 3.60 -14.16
CA GLY A 150 -16.28 4.23 -15.37
C GLY A 150 -15.18 5.24 -15.08
N TYR A 151 -14.66 5.32 -13.84
CA TYR A 151 -13.58 6.24 -13.51
C TYR A 151 -12.26 5.52 -13.28
N VAL A 152 -11.16 6.22 -13.55
CA VAL A 152 -9.80 5.78 -13.31
C VAL A 152 -9.04 6.84 -12.52
N PHE A 153 -8.23 6.40 -11.58
CA PHE A 153 -7.25 7.24 -10.91
C PHE A 153 -5.86 6.88 -11.46
N LEU A 154 -5.08 7.87 -11.84
CA LEU A 154 -3.76 7.68 -12.42
C LEU A 154 -2.66 8.08 -11.44
N ASP A 155 -1.49 7.48 -11.56
CA ASP A 155 -0.29 8.07 -10.99
C ASP A 155 0.24 9.18 -11.91
N GLU A 156 1.15 9.98 -11.37
CA GLU A 156 1.79 11.09 -12.10
C GLU A 156 2.51 10.60 -13.37
N ARG A 157 3.14 9.43 -13.33
CA ARG A 157 3.87 8.85 -14.48
C ARG A 157 2.89 8.48 -15.61
N ALA A 158 1.75 7.88 -15.27
CA ALA A 158 0.72 7.55 -16.26
C ALA A 158 0.10 8.81 -16.90
N ALA A 159 -0.19 9.83 -16.08
CA ALA A 159 -0.71 11.10 -16.57
C ALA A 159 0.28 11.77 -17.56
N TRP A 160 1.56 11.82 -17.23
CA TRP A 160 2.59 12.35 -18.13
C TRP A 160 2.76 11.53 -19.41
N LYS A 161 2.77 10.20 -19.31
CA LYS A 161 2.94 9.31 -20.47
C LYS A 161 1.77 9.42 -21.43
N LEU A 162 0.53 9.36 -20.93
CA LEU A 162 -0.68 9.33 -21.76
C LEU A 162 -1.11 10.70 -22.27
N PHE A 163 -0.93 11.75 -21.47
CA PHE A 163 -1.48 13.07 -21.73
C PHE A 163 -0.42 14.16 -21.87
N GLY A 164 0.78 13.95 -21.33
CA GLY A 164 1.83 14.97 -21.25
C GLY A 164 1.55 16.09 -20.26
N ALA A 165 0.64 15.86 -19.32
CA ALA A 165 0.27 16.81 -18.28
C ALA A 165 -0.22 16.05 -17.03
N VAL A 166 -0.21 16.73 -15.88
CA VAL A 166 -0.73 16.16 -14.62
C VAL A 166 -2.21 16.51 -14.45
N ASN A 167 -2.61 17.73 -14.81
CA ASN A 167 -4.02 18.15 -14.68
C ASN A 167 -4.86 17.63 -15.85
N VAL A 168 -5.31 16.36 -15.73
CA VAL A 168 -6.02 15.61 -16.76
C VAL A 168 -7.38 15.10 -16.30
N VAL A 169 -7.88 15.63 -15.19
CA VAL A 169 -9.20 15.27 -14.65
C VAL A 169 -10.30 15.54 -15.67
N GLY A 170 -11.20 14.57 -15.84
CA GLY A 170 -12.28 14.62 -16.82
C GLY A 170 -11.89 14.18 -18.23
N MET A 171 -10.61 13.89 -18.48
CA MET A 171 -10.18 13.42 -19.80
C MET A 171 -10.44 11.92 -19.97
N PRO A 172 -10.83 11.48 -21.17
CA PRO A 172 -11.07 10.06 -21.46
C PRO A 172 -9.75 9.30 -21.66
N VAL A 173 -9.73 8.04 -21.23
CA VAL A 173 -8.67 7.07 -21.50
C VAL A 173 -9.27 5.69 -21.69
N THR A 174 -8.74 4.94 -22.65
CA THR A 174 -9.08 3.52 -22.85
C THR A 174 -8.06 2.66 -22.10
N LEU A 175 -8.53 1.72 -21.28
CA LEU A 175 -7.70 0.70 -20.63
C LEU A 175 -8.19 -0.67 -21.06
N GLY A 176 -7.34 -1.44 -21.75
CA GLY A 176 -7.80 -2.66 -22.38
C GLY A 176 -8.96 -2.39 -23.34
N ASP A 177 -10.12 -3.01 -23.10
CA ASP A 177 -11.34 -2.81 -23.86
C ASP A 177 -12.33 -1.82 -23.20
N GLY A 178 -11.99 -1.26 -22.04
CA GLY A 178 -12.85 -0.35 -21.27
C GLY A 178 -12.52 1.13 -21.51
N GLU A 179 -13.56 1.97 -21.56
CA GLU A 179 -13.42 3.42 -21.59
C GLU A 179 -13.64 3.99 -20.18
N TYR A 180 -12.74 4.89 -19.79
CA TYR A 180 -12.71 5.50 -18.47
C TYR A 180 -12.54 7.01 -18.54
N ILE A 181 -12.98 7.68 -17.50
CA ILE A 181 -12.73 9.12 -17.28
C ILE A 181 -11.77 9.27 -16.10
N VAL A 182 -10.73 10.06 -16.26
CA VAL A 182 -9.78 10.34 -15.18
C VAL A 182 -10.47 11.13 -14.07
N CYS A 183 -10.54 10.58 -12.86
CA CYS A 183 -11.10 11.26 -11.69
C CYS A 183 -10.06 12.00 -10.87
N GLY A 184 -8.80 11.57 -10.93
CA GLY A 184 -7.72 12.20 -10.17
C GLY A 184 -6.37 11.64 -10.53
N VAL A 185 -5.34 12.37 -10.09
CA VAL A 185 -3.94 12.00 -10.27
C VAL A 185 -3.21 12.09 -8.94
N GLY A 186 -2.50 11.02 -8.59
CA GLY A 186 -1.69 10.92 -7.39
C GLY A 186 -0.21 11.03 -7.67
N LYS A 187 0.52 11.55 -6.70
CA LYS A 187 1.97 11.64 -6.76
C LYS A 187 2.60 10.26 -6.60
N VAL A 188 3.62 10.00 -7.36
CA VAL A 188 4.46 8.80 -7.16
C VAL A 188 5.37 9.03 -5.95
N PRO A 189 5.40 8.10 -4.98
CA PRO A 189 6.37 8.19 -3.90
C PRO A 189 7.79 8.27 -4.45
N ALA A 190 8.58 9.22 -3.95
CA ALA A 190 9.96 9.39 -4.39
C ALA A 190 10.90 8.51 -3.56
N GLY A 191 11.82 7.83 -4.22
CA GLY A 191 12.91 7.12 -3.55
C GLY A 191 13.32 5.84 -4.26
N THR A 192 14.63 5.57 -4.24
CA THR A 192 15.22 4.37 -4.86
C THR A 192 14.57 3.07 -4.39
N VAL A 193 14.20 2.99 -3.12
CA VAL A 193 13.55 1.79 -2.55
C VAL A 193 12.17 1.54 -3.16
N TYR A 194 11.38 2.60 -3.41
CA TYR A 194 10.10 2.48 -4.09
C TYR A 194 10.30 2.05 -5.54
N ASP A 195 11.23 2.70 -6.25
CA ASP A 195 11.53 2.40 -7.65
C ASP A 195 12.11 0.98 -7.82
N ASP A 196 12.93 0.51 -6.88
CA ASP A 196 13.45 -0.85 -6.85
C ASP A 196 12.35 -1.90 -6.60
N ALA A 197 11.35 -1.59 -5.78
CA ALA A 197 10.28 -2.50 -5.42
C ALA A 197 9.15 -2.55 -6.46
N TYR A 198 8.76 -1.40 -6.99
CA TYR A 198 7.58 -1.27 -7.85
C TYR A 198 7.93 -0.94 -9.31
N GLY A 199 9.18 -0.64 -9.60
CA GLY A 199 9.65 -0.25 -10.92
C GLY A 199 9.20 1.16 -11.33
N GLU A 200 9.59 1.55 -12.54
CA GLU A 200 9.19 2.84 -13.14
C GLU A 200 7.92 2.73 -14.01
N ILE A 201 7.20 1.60 -13.91
CA ILE A 201 6.00 1.36 -14.72
C ILE A 201 4.89 2.32 -14.28
N PRO A 202 4.29 3.08 -15.21
CA PRO A 202 3.16 3.95 -14.89
C PRO A 202 1.98 3.14 -14.34
N ARG A 203 1.25 3.69 -13.35
CA ARG A 203 0.17 2.97 -12.68
C ARG A 203 -1.18 3.65 -12.88
N ALA A 204 -2.21 2.80 -12.93
CA ALA A 204 -3.60 3.22 -12.90
C ALA A 204 -4.37 2.40 -11.88
N TYR A 205 -5.48 2.95 -11.39
CA TYR A 205 -6.35 2.29 -10.41
C TYR A 205 -7.77 2.34 -10.93
N ILE A 206 -8.43 1.18 -10.95
CA ILE A 206 -9.85 1.03 -11.31
C ILE A 206 -10.58 0.22 -10.25
N LEU A 207 -11.89 0.28 -10.22
CA LEU A 207 -12.68 -0.50 -9.28
C LEU A 207 -12.90 -1.93 -9.78
N PHE A 208 -13.11 -2.88 -8.87
CA PHE A 208 -13.47 -4.26 -9.22
C PHE A 208 -14.78 -4.36 -10.03
N ASP A 209 -15.67 -3.39 -9.88
CA ASP A 209 -16.93 -3.33 -10.65
C ASP A 209 -16.75 -2.65 -12.02
N SER A 210 -15.52 -2.37 -12.44
CA SER A 210 -15.21 -1.68 -13.69
C SER A 210 -15.29 -2.61 -14.90
N PRO A 211 -15.59 -2.09 -16.11
CA PRO A 211 -15.80 -2.90 -17.33
C PRO A 211 -14.59 -3.75 -17.74
N ALA A 212 -13.37 -3.35 -17.37
CA ALA A 212 -12.13 -4.04 -17.72
C ALA A 212 -11.46 -4.77 -16.52
N ALA A 213 -12.16 -4.88 -15.39
CA ALA A 213 -11.63 -5.52 -14.18
C ALA A 213 -11.66 -7.05 -14.25
#